data_b95a74eb7934cced603427dc58afdea2
#
_entry.id   b95a74eb7934cced603427dc58afdea2
#
_cell.length_a   1.000
_cell.length_b   1.000
_cell.length_c   1.000
_cell.angle_alpha   90.00
_cell.angle_beta   90.00
_cell.angle_gamma   90.00
#
_symmetry.space_group_name_H-M   'P 1'
#
loop_
_entity.id
_entity.type
_entity.pdbx_description
1 polymer ?
#
loop_
_entity_poly.entity_id
_entity_poly.type
_entity_poly.pdbx_seq_one_letter_code
_entity_poly.pdbx_strand_id
1 'polypeptide(L)'
;GSADVFGRALAPRLQEAFGQSFVVENRPGAGSIIGTDAVAKSAPDGYTLLIMSNTQTVNESLIPNKPYQLLRDFAPIAPINASDLVLVVRQGLPAQNLGDMLRAAKAKPDGMTYASSGPGTPYHMAGELLKAMAGVKIVHVPYKGSAQARTDVLGGQIDMMFDAIPTMVEQVKAGKVRAVATSGRARSAILPDVPTVAEGGVAGYEATIW
;
A
#
# COMPACT_ATOMS: atom_id res chain seq x y z
N GLY A 1 -2.12 -6.35 6.76
CA GLY A 1 -2.15 -5.16 5.87
C GLY A 1 -3.50 -4.44 5.93
N SER A 2 -3.68 -3.40 5.10
CA SER A 2 -4.93 -2.61 5.09
C SER A 2 -6.18 -3.45 4.82
N ALA A 3 -6.12 -4.41 3.89
CA ALA A 3 -7.25 -5.32 3.61
C ALA A 3 -7.70 -6.09 4.86
N ASP A 4 -6.76 -6.56 5.69
CA ASP A 4 -7.09 -7.23 6.97
C ASP A 4 -7.77 -6.28 7.96
N VAL A 5 -7.29 -5.04 8.06
CA VAL A 5 -7.89 -4.01 8.94
C VAL A 5 -9.34 -3.74 8.52
N PHE A 6 -9.59 -3.52 7.23
CA PHE A 6 -10.94 -3.28 6.73
C PHE A 6 -11.83 -4.51 6.82
N GLY A 7 -11.30 -5.70 6.52
CA GLY A 7 -12.04 -6.96 6.67
C GLY A 7 -12.52 -7.18 8.10
N ARG A 8 -11.63 -6.98 9.08
CA ARG A 8 -11.99 -7.12 10.51
C ARG A 8 -12.91 -6.01 11.03
N ALA A 9 -12.89 -4.83 10.42
CA ALA A 9 -13.84 -3.77 10.75
C ALA A 9 -15.24 -4.04 10.16
N LEU A 10 -15.30 -4.65 8.97
CA LEU A 10 -16.56 -4.99 8.30
C LEU A 10 -17.22 -6.25 8.87
N ALA A 11 -16.44 -7.30 9.21
CA ALA A 11 -16.99 -8.59 9.60
C ALA A 11 -18.05 -8.53 10.71
N PRO A 12 -17.88 -7.78 11.82
CA PRO A 12 -18.93 -7.65 12.84
C PRO A 12 -20.20 -6.97 12.31
N ARG A 13 -20.08 -5.98 11.43
CA ARG A 13 -21.25 -5.28 10.84
C ARG A 13 -22.03 -6.19 9.90
N LEU A 14 -21.30 -6.98 9.11
CA LEU A 14 -21.91 -7.98 8.23
C LEU A 14 -22.57 -9.09 9.05
N GLN A 15 -21.93 -9.53 10.13
CA GLN A 15 -22.54 -10.50 11.05
C GLN A 15 -23.84 -9.97 11.68
N GLU A 16 -23.87 -8.72 12.10
CA GLU A 16 -25.08 -8.07 12.63
C GLU A 16 -26.19 -8.02 11.58
N ALA A 17 -25.83 -7.65 10.32
CA ALA A 17 -26.81 -7.50 9.25
C ALA A 17 -27.37 -8.82 8.72
N PHE A 18 -26.54 -9.87 8.66
CA PHE A 18 -26.91 -11.15 8.03
C PHE A 18 -27.17 -12.29 9.04
N GLY A 19 -26.89 -12.09 10.32
CA GLY A 19 -27.05 -13.14 11.35
C GLY A 19 -26.09 -14.32 11.22
N GLN A 20 -25.00 -14.16 10.44
CA GLN A 20 -24.01 -15.20 10.15
C GLN A 20 -22.60 -14.69 10.43
N SER A 21 -21.72 -15.58 10.91
CA SER A 21 -20.32 -15.23 11.17
C SER A 21 -19.53 -14.98 9.89
N PHE A 22 -18.80 -13.88 9.84
CA PHE A 22 -17.87 -13.55 8.76
C PHE A 22 -16.43 -13.76 9.22
N VAL A 23 -15.74 -14.75 8.65
CA VAL A 23 -14.37 -15.11 9.00
C VAL A 23 -13.40 -14.45 8.03
N VAL A 24 -12.46 -13.65 8.56
CA VAL A 24 -11.42 -13.02 7.76
C VAL A 24 -10.22 -13.94 7.67
N GLU A 25 -9.89 -14.38 6.46
CA GLU A 25 -8.73 -15.19 6.15
C GLU A 25 -7.72 -14.38 5.33
N ASN A 26 -6.46 -14.36 5.75
CA ASN A 26 -5.36 -13.71 5.03
C ASN A 26 -4.55 -14.74 4.26
N ARG A 27 -4.50 -14.63 2.92
CA ARG A 27 -3.67 -15.45 2.03
C ARG A 27 -2.69 -14.57 1.25
N PRO A 28 -1.56 -14.16 1.88
CA PRO A 28 -0.59 -13.28 1.25
C PRO A 28 0.27 -14.03 0.22
N GLY A 29 0.89 -13.26 -0.67
CA GLY A 29 1.92 -13.75 -1.60
C GLY A 29 1.61 -13.49 -3.07
N ALA A 30 2.66 -13.58 -3.89
CA ALA A 30 2.66 -13.40 -5.34
C ALA A 30 1.87 -12.15 -5.81
N GLY A 31 2.06 -10.98 -5.16
CA GLY A 31 1.32 -9.77 -5.52
C GLY A 31 -0.20 -9.94 -5.41
N SER A 32 -0.70 -10.62 -4.38
CA SER A 32 -2.11 -10.96 -4.12
C SER A 32 -2.72 -12.05 -5.01
N ILE A 33 -1.95 -12.68 -5.91
CA ILE A 33 -2.48 -13.73 -6.80
C ILE A 33 -2.99 -14.92 -5.99
N ILE A 34 -2.28 -15.35 -4.94
CA ILE A 34 -2.65 -16.53 -4.15
C ILE A 34 -4.04 -16.38 -3.54
N GLY A 35 -4.31 -15.26 -2.90
CA GLY A 35 -5.61 -15.00 -2.28
C GLY A 35 -6.73 -14.83 -3.31
N THR A 36 -6.45 -14.13 -4.42
CA THR A 36 -7.41 -13.89 -5.49
C THR A 36 -7.77 -15.19 -6.21
N ASP A 37 -6.80 -16.06 -6.53
CA ASP A 37 -7.01 -17.37 -7.16
C ASP A 37 -7.84 -18.30 -6.27
N ALA A 38 -7.61 -18.27 -4.96
CA ALA A 38 -8.39 -19.07 -4.02
C ALA A 38 -9.88 -18.72 -4.04
N VAL A 39 -10.21 -17.43 -4.15
CA VAL A 39 -11.62 -17.00 -4.28
C VAL A 39 -12.17 -17.32 -5.67
N ALA A 40 -11.39 -17.10 -6.74
CA ALA A 40 -11.82 -17.43 -8.10
C ALA A 40 -12.20 -18.92 -8.28
N LYS A 41 -11.56 -19.81 -7.51
CA LYS A 41 -11.82 -21.27 -7.51
C LYS A 41 -12.85 -21.74 -6.50
N SER A 42 -13.36 -20.87 -5.65
CA SER A 42 -14.41 -21.21 -4.70
C SER A 42 -15.77 -21.35 -5.39
N ALA A 43 -16.73 -21.99 -4.73
CA ALA A 43 -18.10 -22.09 -5.23
C ALA A 43 -18.70 -20.68 -5.41
N PRO A 44 -19.40 -20.40 -6.52
CA PRO A 44 -20.00 -19.09 -6.77
C PRO A 44 -21.38 -18.94 -6.07
N ASP A 45 -21.41 -19.27 -4.78
CA ASP A 45 -22.62 -19.32 -3.94
C ASP A 45 -22.78 -18.08 -3.05
N GLY A 46 -21.84 -17.13 -3.12
CA GLY A 46 -21.85 -15.89 -2.34
C GLY A 46 -21.27 -16.03 -0.93
N TYR A 47 -20.81 -17.21 -0.51
CA TYR A 47 -20.22 -17.41 0.82
C TYR A 47 -18.71 -17.13 0.88
N THR A 48 -18.05 -17.01 -0.27
CA THR A 48 -16.63 -16.64 -0.34
C THR A 48 -16.49 -15.30 -1.04
N LEU A 49 -15.99 -14.31 -0.30
CA LEU A 49 -15.83 -12.92 -0.74
C LEU A 49 -14.37 -12.54 -0.83
N LEU A 50 -14.02 -11.71 -1.82
CA LEU A 50 -12.69 -11.14 -1.97
C LEU A 50 -12.70 -9.66 -1.56
N ILE A 51 -11.85 -9.29 -0.61
CA ILE A 51 -11.45 -7.89 -0.44
C ILE A 51 -10.24 -7.66 -1.34
N MET A 52 -10.42 -6.81 -2.33
CA MET A 52 -9.37 -6.46 -3.29
C MET A 52 -8.95 -5.00 -3.17
N SER A 53 -7.88 -4.67 -3.84
CA SER A 53 -7.42 -3.30 -4.06
C SER A 53 -7.11 -3.12 -5.56
N ASN A 54 -6.66 -1.94 -5.94
CA ASN A 54 -6.14 -1.68 -7.29
C ASN A 54 -4.97 -2.60 -7.70
N THR A 55 -4.41 -3.42 -6.79
CA THR A 55 -3.46 -4.48 -7.15
C THR A 55 -4.02 -5.44 -8.20
N GLN A 56 -5.27 -5.87 -8.06
CA GLN A 56 -5.87 -6.83 -8.98
C GLN A 56 -6.06 -6.24 -10.38
N THR A 57 -6.38 -4.96 -10.49
CA THR A 57 -6.47 -4.29 -11.79
C THR A 57 -5.10 -4.12 -12.44
N VAL A 58 -4.06 -3.79 -11.67
CA VAL A 58 -2.68 -3.74 -12.16
C VAL A 58 -2.20 -5.11 -12.65
N ASN A 59 -2.57 -6.18 -11.95
CA ASN A 59 -2.20 -7.54 -12.31
C ASN A 59 -2.80 -8.00 -13.65
N GLU A 60 -3.89 -7.38 -14.14
CA GLU A 60 -4.42 -7.67 -15.48
C GLU A 60 -3.38 -7.41 -16.58
N SER A 61 -2.57 -6.37 -16.41
CA SER A 61 -1.50 -6.01 -17.37
C SER A 61 -0.12 -6.54 -16.95
N LEU A 62 0.19 -6.50 -15.65
CA LEU A 62 1.52 -6.84 -15.16
C LEU A 62 1.80 -8.35 -15.17
N ILE A 63 0.76 -9.17 -14.99
CA ILE A 63 0.89 -10.63 -14.86
C ILE A 63 -0.10 -11.31 -15.81
N PRO A 64 0.23 -11.40 -17.10
CA PRO A 64 -0.70 -11.92 -18.11
C PRO A 64 -1.07 -13.40 -17.91
N ASN A 65 -0.16 -14.21 -17.34
CA ASN A 65 -0.36 -15.65 -17.13
C ASN A 65 -0.88 -16.01 -15.73
N LYS A 66 -1.62 -15.09 -15.08
CA LYS A 66 -2.26 -15.41 -13.80
C LYS A 66 -3.43 -16.40 -13.98
N PRO A 67 -3.79 -17.21 -12.95
CA PRO A 67 -4.76 -18.30 -13.07
C PRO A 67 -6.23 -17.85 -13.07
N TYR A 68 -6.52 -16.55 -13.12
CA TYR A 68 -7.85 -15.95 -13.14
C TYR A 68 -7.88 -14.74 -14.08
N GLN A 69 -9.10 -14.31 -14.44
CA GLN A 69 -9.37 -13.05 -15.14
C GLN A 69 -10.36 -12.24 -14.31
N LEU A 70 -9.98 -11.02 -13.92
CA LEU A 70 -10.73 -10.22 -12.93
C LEU A 70 -12.19 -10.01 -13.34
N LEU A 71 -12.43 -9.57 -14.57
CA LEU A 71 -13.78 -9.24 -15.04
C LEU A 71 -14.62 -10.46 -15.45
N ARG A 72 -14.00 -11.63 -15.63
CA ARG A 72 -14.71 -12.87 -15.97
C ARG A 72 -15.11 -13.67 -14.72
N ASP A 73 -14.19 -13.76 -13.75
CA ASP A 73 -14.28 -14.72 -12.66
C ASP A 73 -14.83 -14.10 -11.37
N PHE A 74 -15.07 -12.78 -11.34
CA PHE A 74 -15.57 -12.06 -10.17
C PHE A 74 -16.74 -11.16 -10.50
N ALA A 75 -17.72 -11.14 -9.62
CA ALA A 75 -18.81 -10.16 -9.62
C ALA A 75 -18.47 -9.03 -8.61
N PRO A 76 -18.37 -7.76 -9.03
CA PRO A 76 -18.16 -6.65 -8.12
C PRO A 76 -19.39 -6.44 -7.23
N ILE A 77 -19.17 -6.21 -5.93
CA ILE A 77 -20.25 -6.02 -4.96
C ILE A 77 -20.37 -4.55 -4.58
N ALA A 78 -19.34 -3.99 -3.96
CA ALA A 78 -19.34 -2.59 -3.52
C ALA A 78 -17.93 -2.07 -3.29
N PRO A 79 -17.68 -0.76 -3.47
CA PRO A 79 -16.49 -0.11 -2.98
C PRO A 79 -16.52 -0.05 -1.44
N ILE A 80 -15.37 -0.32 -0.81
CA ILE A 80 -15.24 -0.29 0.65
C ILE A 80 -14.71 1.07 1.09
N ASN A 81 -13.57 1.50 0.51
CA ASN A 81 -12.93 2.76 0.82
C ASN A 81 -11.96 3.19 -0.29
N ALA A 82 -11.59 4.45 -0.25
CA ALA A 82 -10.39 4.96 -0.90
C ALA A 82 -9.59 5.76 0.12
N SER A 83 -8.27 5.64 0.11
CA SER A 83 -7.41 6.39 1.00
C SER A 83 -6.08 6.72 0.36
N ASP A 84 -5.45 7.77 0.90
CA ASP A 84 -4.09 8.12 0.54
C ASP A 84 -3.09 7.24 1.28
N LEU A 85 -1.87 7.22 0.75
CA LEU A 85 -0.72 6.62 1.37
C LEU A 85 0.09 7.68 2.11
N VAL A 86 0.88 7.26 3.07
CA VAL A 86 1.93 8.06 3.68
C VAL A 86 3.29 7.52 3.28
N LEU A 87 4.17 8.41 2.83
CA LEU A 87 5.59 8.12 2.64
C LEU A 87 6.30 8.34 3.95
N VAL A 88 6.85 7.26 4.47
CA VAL A 88 7.66 7.30 5.70
C VAL A 88 9.10 6.92 5.41
N VAL A 89 10.01 7.51 6.19
CA VAL A 89 11.43 7.18 6.22
C VAL A 89 11.82 6.67 7.60
N ARG A 90 12.80 5.75 7.66
CA ARG A 90 13.33 5.23 8.93
C ARG A 90 13.93 6.34 9.78
N GLN A 91 13.99 6.13 11.07
CA GLN A 91 14.77 6.97 11.96
C GLN A 91 16.27 6.94 11.58
N GLY A 92 16.96 8.05 11.79
CA GLY A 92 18.38 8.19 11.45
C GLY A 92 18.67 8.44 9.96
N LEU A 93 17.68 8.38 9.05
CA LEU A 93 17.89 8.90 7.71
C LEU A 93 18.03 10.44 7.78
N PRO A 94 19.06 11.06 7.18
CA PRO A 94 19.27 12.50 7.22
C PRO A 94 18.32 13.25 6.26
N ALA A 95 17.01 13.04 6.44
CA ALA A 95 15.94 13.64 5.65
C ALA A 95 14.84 14.12 6.58
N GLN A 96 14.62 15.43 6.67
CA GLN A 96 13.58 16.02 7.50
C GLN A 96 12.24 16.14 6.76
N ASN A 97 12.29 16.18 5.43
CA ASN A 97 11.16 16.33 4.52
C ASN A 97 11.42 15.60 3.20
N LEU A 98 10.44 15.62 2.29
CA LEU A 98 10.56 14.97 0.98
C LEU A 98 11.72 15.54 0.16
N GLY A 99 11.93 16.86 0.18
CA GLY A 99 13.01 17.50 -0.57
C GLY A 99 14.40 17.01 -0.13
N ASP A 100 14.62 16.84 1.17
CA ASP A 100 15.87 16.30 1.72
C ASP A 100 16.09 14.85 1.25
N MET A 101 15.03 14.03 1.33
CA MET A 101 15.06 12.64 0.88
C MET A 101 15.39 12.55 -0.62
N LEU A 102 14.74 13.34 -1.45
CA LEU A 102 15.00 13.36 -2.89
C LEU A 102 16.43 13.84 -3.23
N ARG A 103 16.96 14.84 -2.48
CA ARG A 103 18.36 15.27 -2.64
C ARG A 103 19.32 14.14 -2.27
N ALA A 104 19.07 13.45 -1.16
CA ALA A 104 19.89 12.30 -0.76
C ALA A 104 19.87 11.18 -1.80
N ALA A 105 18.70 10.86 -2.36
CA ALA A 105 18.56 9.87 -3.42
C ALA A 105 19.29 10.26 -4.71
N LYS A 106 19.28 11.55 -5.08
CA LYS A 106 20.02 12.07 -6.25
C LYS A 106 21.53 12.06 -6.04
N ALA A 107 21.98 12.39 -4.81
CA ALA A 107 23.42 12.41 -4.48
C ALA A 107 24.05 11.02 -4.49
N LYS A 108 23.28 9.97 -4.21
CA LYS A 108 23.75 8.57 -4.21
C LYS A 108 22.72 7.70 -4.93
N PRO A 109 22.76 7.63 -6.27
CA PRO A 109 21.90 6.73 -7.03
C PRO A 109 22.04 5.28 -6.55
N ASP A 110 20.91 4.57 -6.42
CA ASP A 110 20.81 3.21 -5.89
C ASP A 110 21.33 3.03 -4.45
N GLY A 111 21.63 4.13 -3.75
CA GLY A 111 22.09 4.13 -2.36
C GLY A 111 20.96 4.15 -1.32
N MET A 112 19.70 4.25 -1.76
CA MET A 112 18.51 4.16 -0.91
C MET A 112 17.63 2.99 -1.32
N THR A 113 16.91 2.44 -0.36
CA THR A 113 15.99 1.32 -0.56
C THR A 113 14.55 1.71 -0.20
N TYR A 114 13.56 1.17 -0.93
CA TYR A 114 12.17 1.26 -0.50
C TYR A 114 11.49 -0.09 -0.47
N ALA A 115 10.67 -0.31 0.57
CA ALA A 115 9.88 -1.51 0.74
C ALA A 115 8.49 -1.39 0.13
N SER A 116 7.96 -2.50 -0.37
CA SER A 116 6.55 -2.65 -0.74
C SER A 116 6.00 -4.01 -0.31
N SER A 117 4.69 -4.19 -0.42
CA SER A 117 4.05 -5.50 -0.19
C SER A 117 4.11 -6.44 -1.39
N GLY A 118 4.96 -6.15 -2.37
CA GLY A 118 5.20 -6.93 -3.57
C GLY A 118 4.92 -6.16 -4.86
N PRO A 119 5.39 -6.69 -6.00
CA PRO A 119 5.20 -6.07 -7.32
C PRO A 119 3.70 -5.85 -7.62
N GLY A 120 3.39 -4.74 -8.28
CA GLY A 120 2.02 -4.38 -8.68
C GLY A 120 1.12 -3.86 -7.55
N THR A 121 1.56 -3.92 -6.29
CA THR A 121 0.78 -3.38 -5.17
C THR A 121 0.79 -1.85 -5.18
N PRO A 122 -0.22 -1.17 -4.57
CA PRO A 122 -0.25 0.29 -4.48
C PRO A 122 1.03 0.90 -3.92
N TYR A 123 1.64 0.24 -2.95
CA TYR A 123 2.90 0.68 -2.32
C TYR A 123 4.09 0.62 -3.29
N HIS A 124 4.14 -0.40 -4.14
CA HIS A 124 5.12 -0.51 -5.21
C HIS A 124 4.89 0.57 -6.27
N MET A 125 3.65 0.69 -6.77
CA MET A 125 3.30 1.63 -7.83
C MET A 125 3.53 3.08 -7.40
N ALA A 126 3.21 3.43 -6.14
CA ALA A 126 3.48 4.75 -5.58
C ALA A 126 4.99 5.04 -5.53
N GLY A 127 5.82 4.06 -5.16
CA GLY A 127 7.27 4.18 -5.17
C GLY A 127 7.84 4.38 -6.58
N GLU A 128 7.41 3.57 -7.54
CA GLU A 128 7.85 3.70 -8.94
C GLU A 128 7.39 5.00 -9.59
N LEU A 129 6.17 5.46 -9.29
CA LEU A 129 5.68 6.77 -9.74
C LEU A 129 6.54 7.91 -9.18
N LEU A 130 6.88 7.86 -7.88
CA LEU A 130 7.76 8.86 -7.27
C LEU A 130 9.14 8.87 -7.95
N LYS A 131 9.72 7.70 -8.18
CA LYS A 131 11.02 7.56 -8.88
C LYS A 131 10.97 8.19 -10.27
N ALA A 132 9.93 7.86 -11.04
CA ALA A 132 9.75 8.35 -12.42
C ALA A 132 9.58 9.87 -12.45
N MET A 133 8.68 10.42 -11.61
CA MET A 133 8.36 11.85 -11.62
C MET A 133 9.47 12.73 -11.03
N ALA A 134 10.16 12.25 -9.99
CA ALA A 134 11.24 12.99 -9.34
C ALA A 134 12.61 12.78 -9.99
N GLY A 135 12.74 11.84 -10.94
CA GLY A 135 14.00 11.51 -11.61
C GLY A 135 15.04 10.96 -10.64
N VAL A 136 14.65 10.09 -9.70
CA VAL A 136 15.54 9.49 -8.70
C VAL A 136 15.65 7.98 -8.88
N LYS A 137 16.81 7.42 -8.49
CA LYS A 137 17.06 5.99 -8.46
C LYS A 137 17.03 5.51 -7.00
N ILE A 138 16.06 4.66 -6.67
CA ILE A 138 15.88 4.05 -5.36
C ILE A 138 15.59 2.56 -5.59
N VAL A 139 16.28 1.69 -4.88
CA VAL A 139 16.19 0.23 -5.05
C VAL A 139 14.89 -0.30 -4.43
N HIS A 140 14.09 -1.01 -5.20
CA HIS A 140 12.89 -1.67 -4.68
C HIS A 140 13.23 -2.98 -3.97
N VAL A 141 12.71 -3.15 -2.76
CA VAL A 141 12.80 -4.38 -1.97
C VAL A 141 11.38 -4.93 -1.75
N PRO A 142 10.97 -5.95 -2.52
CA PRO A 142 9.62 -6.52 -2.42
C PRO A 142 9.50 -7.48 -1.23
N TYR A 143 8.38 -7.39 -0.51
CA TYR A 143 7.98 -8.29 0.56
C TYR A 143 6.72 -9.07 0.18
N LYS A 144 6.45 -10.19 0.87
CA LYS A 144 5.21 -10.97 0.67
C LYS A 144 3.96 -10.28 1.25
N GLY A 145 4.13 -9.17 1.98
CA GLY A 145 3.07 -8.37 2.57
C GLY A 145 3.62 -7.16 3.32
N SER A 146 2.78 -6.13 3.57
CA SER A 146 3.22 -4.86 4.19
C SER A 146 3.66 -4.99 5.65
N ALA A 147 3.26 -6.05 6.37
CA ALA A 147 3.63 -6.22 7.78
C ALA A 147 5.16 -6.38 7.95
N GLN A 148 5.78 -7.28 7.18
CA GLN A 148 7.24 -7.47 7.19
C GLN A 148 7.97 -6.21 6.69
N ALA A 149 7.52 -5.63 5.57
CA ALA A 149 8.07 -4.39 5.04
C ALA A 149 8.10 -3.28 6.11
N ARG A 150 7.00 -3.11 6.85
CA ARG A 150 6.91 -2.14 7.95
C ARG A 150 7.89 -2.45 9.07
N THR A 151 8.02 -3.71 9.48
CA THR A 151 8.97 -4.12 10.52
C THR A 151 10.40 -3.72 10.14
N ASP A 152 10.81 -3.95 8.88
CA ASP A 152 12.16 -3.66 8.44
C ASP A 152 12.44 -2.16 8.27
N VAL A 153 11.42 -1.35 7.91
CA VAL A 153 11.55 0.11 7.93
C VAL A 153 11.64 0.65 9.37
N LEU A 154 10.83 0.12 10.28
CA LEU A 154 10.88 0.47 11.72
C LEU A 154 12.22 0.05 12.36
N GLY A 155 12.76 -1.08 11.93
CA GLY A 155 14.05 -1.61 12.37
C GLY A 155 15.27 -0.96 11.70
N GLY A 156 15.06 -0.06 10.73
CA GLY A 156 16.13 0.65 10.03
C GLY A 156 16.84 -0.16 8.93
N GLN A 157 16.33 -1.33 8.57
CA GLN A 157 16.91 -2.18 7.51
C GLN A 157 16.59 -1.65 6.11
N ILE A 158 15.46 -0.97 5.95
CA ILE A 158 15.00 -0.33 4.71
C ILE A 158 14.80 1.15 4.97
N ASP A 159 15.16 2.00 4.01
CA ASP A 159 15.17 3.45 4.20
C ASP A 159 13.78 4.06 4.20
N MET A 160 12.86 3.59 3.35
CA MET A 160 11.54 4.19 3.20
C MET A 160 10.47 3.18 2.73
N MET A 161 9.21 3.55 2.89
CA MET A 161 8.08 2.90 2.24
C MET A 161 6.89 3.86 2.09
N PHE A 162 6.07 3.62 1.08
CA PHE A 162 4.67 4.04 1.14
C PHE A 162 3.87 2.99 1.92
N ASP A 163 2.97 3.44 2.79
CA ASP A 163 2.03 2.56 3.49
C ASP A 163 0.67 3.26 3.64
N ALA A 164 -0.38 2.49 3.90
CA ALA A 164 -1.69 3.07 4.17
C ALA A 164 -1.65 3.86 5.49
N ILE A 165 -2.23 5.06 5.50
CA ILE A 165 -2.24 5.93 6.68
C ILE A 165 -2.79 5.22 7.92
N PRO A 166 -3.92 4.49 7.87
CA PRO A 166 -4.46 3.82 9.07
C PRO A 166 -3.53 2.78 9.68
N THR A 167 -2.62 2.19 8.90
CA THR A 167 -1.69 1.17 9.40
C THR A 167 -0.37 1.74 9.91
N MET A 168 -0.07 3.01 9.59
CA MET A 168 1.22 3.63 9.90
C MET A 168 1.11 4.81 10.87
N VAL A 169 -0.07 5.41 11.02
CA VAL A 169 -0.26 6.65 11.77
C VAL A 169 0.25 6.59 13.21
N GLU A 170 0.03 5.48 13.92
CA GLU A 170 0.49 5.32 15.30
C GLU A 170 2.03 5.26 15.39
N GLN A 171 2.70 4.70 14.40
CA GLN A 171 4.17 4.66 14.34
C GLN A 171 4.76 6.05 14.03
N VAL A 172 4.07 6.82 13.19
CA VAL A 172 4.42 8.22 12.92
C VAL A 172 4.25 9.08 14.17
N LYS A 173 3.08 8.99 14.84
CA LYS A 173 2.81 9.72 16.09
C LYS A 173 3.77 9.37 17.21
N ALA A 174 4.16 8.09 17.30
CA ALA A 174 5.14 7.61 18.27
C ALA A 174 6.60 7.98 17.91
N GLY A 175 6.83 8.66 16.77
CA GLY A 175 8.16 9.05 16.32
C GLY A 175 9.07 7.89 15.93
N LYS A 176 8.52 6.68 15.68
CA LYS A 176 9.31 5.51 15.28
C LYS A 176 9.75 5.56 13.82
N VAL A 177 9.04 6.30 13.01
CA VAL A 177 9.37 6.67 11.63
C VAL A 177 9.02 8.12 11.42
N ARG A 178 9.55 8.74 10.39
CA ARG A 178 9.19 10.10 10.00
C ARG A 178 8.31 10.06 8.76
N ALA A 179 7.11 10.66 8.84
CA ALA A 179 6.30 10.94 7.66
C ALA A 179 6.87 12.15 6.93
N VAL A 180 7.21 12.01 5.66
CA VAL A 180 7.78 13.08 4.84
C VAL A 180 6.81 13.64 3.80
N ALA A 181 5.78 12.86 3.42
CA ALA A 181 4.70 13.32 2.54
C ALA A 181 3.49 12.37 2.61
N THR A 182 2.33 12.85 2.15
CA THR A 182 1.16 12.03 1.82
C THR A 182 0.93 12.01 0.31
N SER A 183 0.31 10.96 -0.21
CA SER A 183 0.21 10.73 -1.66
C SER A 183 -1.02 11.33 -2.33
N GLY A 184 -1.92 11.94 -1.56
CA GLY A 184 -3.17 12.51 -2.05
C GLY A 184 -3.00 13.89 -2.69
N ARG A 185 -4.08 14.37 -3.33
CA ARG A 185 -4.15 15.75 -3.87
C ARG A 185 -4.16 16.82 -2.81
N ALA A 186 -4.70 16.49 -1.64
CA ALA A 186 -4.76 17.38 -0.48
C ALA A 186 -4.14 16.67 0.72
N ARG A 187 -3.77 17.43 1.76
CA ARG A 187 -3.27 16.87 3.01
C ARG A 187 -4.32 16.00 3.68
N SER A 188 -3.87 14.92 4.29
CA SER A 188 -4.74 14.03 5.05
C SER A 188 -5.22 14.71 6.34
N ALA A 189 -6.52 14.62 6.64
CA ALA A 189 -7.07 15.08 7.91
C ALA A 189 -6.50 14.32 9.13
N ILE A 190 -5.96 13.11 8.93
CA ILE A 190 -5.33 12.29 9.97
C ILE A 190 -3.90 12.75 10.25
N LEU A 191 -3.22 13.34 9.24
CA LEU A 191 -1.84 13.83 9.30
C LEU A 191 -1.76 15.24 8.68
N PRO A 192 -2.44 16.25 9.27
CA PRO A 192 -2.61 17.57 8.64
C PRO A 192 -1.30 18.34 8.49
N ASP A 193 -0.31 18.07 9.32
CA ASP A 193 1.01 18.71 9.29
C ASP A 193 1.94 18.10 8.24
N VAL A 194 1.58 16.92 7.68
CA VAL A 194 2.38 16.25 6.66
C VAL A 194 1.97 16.77 5.28
N PRO A 195 2.89 17.40 4.51
CA PRO A 195 2.58 17.91 3.19
C PRO A 195 2.30 16.78 2.22
N THR A 196 1.64 17.08 1.10
CA THR A 196 1.52 16.13 0.00
C THR A 196 2.85 16.00 -0.75
N VAL A 197 3.02 14.91 -1.52
CA VAL A 197 4.19 14.73 -2.40
C VAL A 197 4.27 15.88 -3.42
N ALA A 198 3.11 16.35 -3.91
CA ALA A 198 3.05 17.49 -4.82
C ALA A 198 3.52 18.79 -4.17
N GLU A 199 3.08 19.10 -2.93
CA GLU A 199 3.56 20.24 -2.13
C GLU A 199 5.06 20.12 -1.82
N GLY A 200 5.57 18.91 -1.66
CA GLY A 200 6.99 18.62 -1.41
C GLY A 200 7.90 18.73 -2.64
N GLY A 201 7.36 19.15 -3.80
CA GLY A 201 8.13 19.48 -4.99
C GLY A 201 7.99 18.51 -6.17
N VAL A 202 7.09 17.52 -6.12
CA VAL A 202 6.79 16.61 -7.23
C VAL A 202 5.39 16.93 -7.76
N ALA A 203 5.29 18.03 -8.52
CA ALA A 203 4.02 18.56 -9.01
C ALA A 203 3.23 17.50 -9.81
N GLY A 204 1.93 17.40 -9.53
CA GLY A 204 1.02 16.46 -10.21
C GLY A 204 1.11 15.03 -9.70
N TYR A 205 1.91 14.74 -8.67
CA TYR A 205 1.92 13.42 -8.05
C TYR A 205 0.62 13.14 -7.32
N GLU A 206 0.04 11.99 -7.60
CA GLU A 206 -1.10 11.45 -6.89
C GLU A 206 -1.06 9.92 -6.93
N ALA A 207 -1.25 9.27 -5.79
CA ALA A 207 -1.40 7.82 -5.68
C ALA A 207 -2.36 7.48 -4.53
N THR A 208 -3.37 6.67 -4.84
CA THR A 208 -4.37 6.24 -3.87
C THR A 208 -4.47 4.72 -3.84
N ILE A 209 -4.93 4.18 -2.71
CA ILE A 209 -5.35 2.80 -2.58
C ILE A 209 -6.87 2.75 -2.46
N TRP A 210 -7.50 1.89 -3.20
CA TRP A 210 -8.94 1.63 -3.16
C TRP A 210 -9.22 0.14 -3.32
#